data_aede6399d2ff0e3a86cc662ed20837d1
#
_entry.id   aede6399d2ff0e3a86cc662ed20837d1
#
_cell.length_a   1.000
_cell.length_b   1.000
_cell.length_c   1.000
_cell.angle_alpha   90.00
_cell.angle_beta   90.00
_cell.angle_gamma   90.00
#
_symmetry.space_group_name_H-M   'P 1'
#
loop_
_entity.id
_entity.type
_entity.pdbx_description
1 polymer ?
#
loop_
_entity_poly.entity_id
_entity_poly.type
_entity_poly.pdbx_seq_one_letter_code
_entity_poly.pdbx_strand_id
1 'polypeptide(L)'
;MSKKPQYDPEEIRYPEQKIVESPLVPEMEKSYIEYAMSVIVGRALPDVRDGLKPVHRRILYAMYEDGLTVDKPFKKSATCVGDVLGRYHPHGDASVYDALVRLAQDFSMRYPLVLSLIHISEPTRHA
;
A
#
# COMPACT_ATOMS: atom_id res chain seq x y z
N MET A 1 -19.35 37.11 19.22
CA MET A 1 -20.69 36.92 18.57
C MET A 1 -20.46 36.15 17.27
N SER A 2 -20.76 34.88 17.27
CA SER A 2 -20.68 34.05 16.05
C SER A 2 -21.85 34.43 15.14
N LYS A 3 -21.56 34.95 13.94
CA LYS A 3 -22.57 35.17 12.92
C LYS A 3 -23.11 33.81 12.50
N LYS A 4 -24.40 33.58 12.68
CA LYS A 4 -25.07 32.41 12.09
C LYS A 4 -24.94 32.51 10.57
N PRO A 5 -24.60 31.42 9.88
CA PRO A 5 -24.58 31.42 8.43
C PRO A 5 -26.01 31.72 7.94
N GLN A 6 -26.08 32.70 7.06
CA GLN A 6 -27.36 33.14 6.47
C GLN A 6 -27.53 32.31 5.18
N TYR A 7 -28.28 31.23 5.28
CA TYR A 7 -28.75 30.48 4.11
C TYR A 7 -30.20 30.85 3.81
N ASP A 8 -30.54 30.86 2.55
CA ASP A 8 -31.90 31.15 2.10
C ASP A 8 -32.74 29.86 2.20
N PRO A 9 -33.84 29.86 2.99
CA PRO A 9 -34.73 28.71 3.09
C PRO A 9 -35.37 28.29 1.77
N GLU A 10 -35.50 29.19 0.79
CA GLU A 10 -36.07 28.89 -0.52
C GLU A 10 -35.11 28.16 -1.47
N GLU A 11 -33.81 28.22 -1.20
CA GLU A 11 -32.80 27.44 -1.93
C GLU A 11 -32.72 25.97 -1.49
N ILE A 12 -33.39 25.58 -0.41
CA ILE A 12 -33.38 24.22 0.08
C ILE A 12 -34.20 23.31 -0.84
N ARG A 13 -33.48 22.52 -1.62
CA ARG A 13 -34.07 21.56 -2.58
C ARG A 13 -34.89 20.43 -1.92
N TYR A 14 -34.69 20.21 -0.64
CA TYR A 14 -35.33 19.16 0.14
C TYR A 14 -35.73 19.70 1.50
N PRO A 15 -37.00 20.10 1.70
CA PRO A 15 -37.47 20.75 2.93
C PRO A 15 -37.40 19.86 4.18
N GLU A 16 -37.27 18.55 4.03
CA GLU A 16 -37.09 17.60 5.13
C GLU A 16 -35.65 17.36 5.53
N GLN A 17 -34.70 17.98 4.83
CA GLN A 17 -33.28 17.85 5.15
C GLN A 17 -32.91 18.58 6.45
N LYS A 18 -32.21 17.88 7.33
CA LYS A 18 -31.58 18.49 8.48
C LYS A 18 -30.23 19.09 8.06
N ILE A 19 -30.15 20.41 8.06
CA ILE A 19 -28.87 21.10 7.84
C ILE A 19 -28.10 21.08 9.16
N VAL A 20 -26.91 20.46 9.12
CA VAL A 20 -25.97 20.42 10.24
C VAL A 20 -24.78 21.31 9.91
N GLU A 21 -24.48 22.25 10.79
CA GLU A 21 -23.29 23.09 10.67
C GLU A 21 -22.05 22.21 10.93
N SER A 22 -21.17 22.13 9.94
CA SER A 22 -19.88 21.46 10.07
C SER A 22 -18.78 22.47 9.77
N PRO A 23 -18.07 22.98 10.80
CA PRO A 23 -16.96 23.91 10.60
C PRO A 23 -15.87 23.28 9.75
N LEU A 24 -15.37 23.99 8.74
CA LEU A 24 -14.41 23.48 7.77
C LEU A 24 -13.09 23.02 8.42
N VAL A 25 -12.55 23.81 9.35
CA VAL A 25 -11.23 23.53 9.95
C VAL A 25 -11.24 22.23 10.77
N PRO A 26 -12.15 22.01 11.75
CA PRO A 26 -12.23 20.73 12.47
C PRO A 26 -12.51 19.54 11.56
N GLU A 27 -13.31 19.70 10.51
CA GLU A 27 -13.58 18.62 9.56
C GLU A 27 -12.34 18.27 8.74
N MET A 28 -11.57 19.25 8.29
CA MET A 28 -10.29 19.03 7.61
C MET A 28 -9.27 18.36 8.51
N GLU A 29 -9.14 18.79 9.75
CA GLU A 29 -8.23 18.19 10.74
C GLU A 29 -8.58 16.71 10.97
N LYS A 30 -9.85 16.41 11.19
CA LYS A 30 -10.33 15.03 11.39
C LYS A 30 -10.05 14.16 10.15
N SER A 31 -10.41 14.63 8.97
CA SER A 31 -10.18 13.91 7.72
C SER A 31 -8.70 13.68 7.43
N TYR A 32 -7.85 14.65 7.75
CA TYR A 32 -6.41 14.51 7.62
C TYR A 32 -5.83 13.47 8.59
N ILE A 33 -6.28 13.47 9.85
CA ILE A 33 -5.85 12.47 10.84
C ILE A 33 -6.30 11.07 10.42
N GLU A 34 -7.53 10.91 9.96
CA GLU A 34 -8.05 9.62 9.47
C GLU A 34 -7.24 9.12 8.26
N TYR A 35 -6.92 10.00 7.32
CA TYR A 35 -6.07 9.67 6.18
C TYR A 35 -4.65 9.29 6.61
N ALA A 36 -4.02 10.08 7.48
CA ALA A 36 -2.67 9.84 7.99
C ALA A 36 -2.60 8.50 8.74
N MET A 37 -3.57 8.20 9.59
CA MET A 37 -3.66 6.91 10.29
C MET A 37 -3.85 5.74 9.34
N SER A 38 -4.68 5.88 8.32
CA SER A 38 -4.86 4.87 7.28
C SER A 38 -3.57 4.56 6.55
N VAL A 39 -2.78 5.58 6.18
CA VAL A 39 -1.47 5.41 5.53
C VAL A 39 -0.47 4.77 6.47
N ILE A 40 -0.39 5.20 7.74
CA ILE A 40 0.54 4.65 8.72
C ILE A 40 0.26 3.17 8.96
N VAL A 41 -0.98 2.80 9.28
CA VAL A 41 -1.37 1.43 9.62
C VAL A 41 -1.37 0.52 8.40
N GLY A 42 -1.93 0.99 7.29
CA GLY A 42 -2.13 0.18 6.08
C GLY A 42 -0.94 0.10 5.14
N ARG A 43 0.11 0.92 5.33
CA ARG A 43 1.20 1.05 4.36
C ARG A 43 2.59 1.11 4.97
N ALA A 44 2.79 1.95 6.01
CA ALA A 44 4.12 2.30 6.49
C ALA A 44 4.66 1.37 7.57
N LEU A 45 3.80 0.83 8.42
CA LEU A 45 4.22 0.00 9.56
C LEU A 45 4.38 -1.47 9.17
N PRO A 46 5.52 -2.08 9.54
CA PRO A 46 5.68 -3.53 9.43
C PRO A 46 4.81 -4.26 10.46
N ASP A 47 4.38 -5.47 10.10
CA ASP A 47 3.67 -6.36 11.03
C ASP A 47 4.61 -6.82 12.15
N VAL A 48 4.15 -6.78 13.39
CA VAL A 48 4.95 -7.16 14.57
C VAL A 48 5.36 -8.64 14.55
N ARG A 49 4.62 -9.50 13.86
CA ARG A 49 4.83 -10.95 13.81
C ARG A 49 5.97 -11.34 12.89
N ASP A 50 6.10 -10.70 11.74
CA ASP A 50 7.03 -11.10 10.68
C ASP A 50 7.85 -9.94 10.09
N GLY A 51 7.59 -8.71 10.52
CA GLY A 51 8.30 -7.52 10.05
C GLY A 51 7.95 -7.11 8.61
N LEU A 52 6.96 -7.72 7.99
CA LEU A 52 6.57 -7.41 6.62
C LEU A 52 5.64 -6.21 6.55
N LYS A 53 5.94 -5.28 5.67
CA LYS A 53 4.99 -4.25 5.24
C LYS A 53 3.97 -4.86 4.27
N PRO A 54 2.78 -4.27 4.10
CA PRO A 54 1.77 -4.79 3.19
C PRO A 54 2.26 -5.04 1.76
N VAL A 55 3.11 -4.16 1.23
CA VAL A 55 3.68 -4.34 -0.12
C VAL A 55 4.58 -5.57 -0.22
N HIS A 56 5.41 -5.83 0.79
CA HIS A 56 6.28 -7.01 0.84
C HIS A 56 5.44 -8.29 0.89
N ARG A 57 4.40 -8.29 1.70
CA ARG A 57 3.46 -9.42 1.80
C ARG A 57 2.76 -9.71 0.48
N ARG A 58 2.32 -8.68 -0.23
CA ARG A 58 1.70 -8.82 -1.56
C ARG A 58 2.67 -9.39 -2.59
N ILE A 59 3.92 -8.94 -2.58
CA ILE A 59 4.96 -9.47 -3.45
C ILE A 59 5.18 -10.96 -3.17
N LEU A 60 5.41 -11.34 -1.93
CA LEU A 60 5.66 -12.73 -1.55
C LEU A 60 4.46 -13.63 -1.85
N TYR A 61 3.25 -13.13 -1.65
CA TYR A 61 2.04 -13.86 -1.96
C TYR A 61 1.85 -14.05 -3.48
N ALA A 62 2.09 -13.03 -4.29
CA ALA A 62 2.07 -13.15 -5.74
C ALA A 62 3.12 -14.16 -6.24
N MET A 63 4.32 -14.12 -5.69
CA MET A 63 5.37 -15.11 -6.01
C MET A 63 4.94 -16.53 -5.66
N TYR A 64 4.26 -16.71 -4.53
CA TYR A 64 3.74 -18.01 -4.11
C TYR A 64 2.65 -18.52 -5.07
N GLU A 65 1.67 -17.68 -5.42
CA GLU A 65 0.62 -18.04 -6.37
C GLU A 65 1.15 -18.38 -7.76
N ASP A 66 2.14 -17.66 -8.24
CA ASP A 66 2.81 -17.93 -9.51
C ASP A 66 3.74 -19.16 -9.44
N GLY A 67 3.84 -19.74 -8.25
CA GLY A 67 4.64 -20.91 -8.00
C GLY A 67 6.13 -20.68 -8.23
N LEU A 68 6.62 -19.47 -7.89
CA LEU A 68 8.03 -19.13 -7.96
C LEU A 68 8.74 -19.73 -6.74
N THR A 69 9.05 -21.02 -6.86
CA THR A 69 9.77 -21.81 -5.85
C THR A 69 11.17 -22.12 -6.33
N VAL A 70 12.02 -22.52 -5.38
CA VAL A 70 13.45 -22.87 -5.61
C VAL A 70 13.67 -23.84 -6.75
N ASP A 71 12.70 -24.72 -7.00
CA ASP A 71 12.82 -25.80 -7.97
C ASP A 71 12.42 -25.40 -9.40
N LYS A 72 11.97 -24.16 -9.60
CA LYS A 72 11.46 -23.71 -10.90
C LYS A 72 12.42 -22.75 -11.61
N PRO A 73 12.33 -22.67 -12.93
CA PRO A 73 13.16 -21.77 -13.71
C PRO A 73 12.89 -20.31 -13.36
N PHE A 74 13.91 -19.50 -13.53
CA PHE A 74 13.90 -18.06 -13.28
C PHE A 74 12.82 -17.34 -14.10
N LYS A 75 12.10 -16.44 -13.47
CA LYS A 75 11.22 -15.47 -14.15
C LYS A 75 11.77 -14.05 -14.03
N LYS A 76 11.40 -13.19 -14.96
CA LYS A 76 11.76 -11.77 -14.90
C LYS A 76 11.01 -11.08 -13.76
N SER A 77 11.70 -10.24 -12.99
CA SER A 77 11.09 -9.46 -11.90
C SER A 77 9.94 -8.56 -12.37
N ALA A 78 10.02 -8.06 -13.60
CA ALA A 78 8.94 -7.28 -14.21
C ALA A 78 7.60 -8.03 -14.28
N THR A 79 7.63 -9.35 -14.46
CA THR A 79 6.42 -10.19 -14.44
C THR A 79 5.78 -10.18 -13.05
N CYS A 80 6.56 -10.38 -12.00
CA CYS A 80 6.07 -10.33 -10.63
C CYS A 80 5.51 -8.95 -10.26
N VAL A 81 6.17 -7.88 -10.66
CA VAL A 81 5.68 -6.52 -10.47
C VAL A 81 4.33 -6.32 -11.16
N GLY A 82 4.18 -6.78 -12.39
CA GLY A 82 2.93 -6.72 -13.15
C GLY A 82 1.79 -7.48 -12.46
N ASP A 83 2.06 -8.67 -11.96
CA ASP A 83 1.08 -9.50 -11.25
C ASP A 83 0.64 -8.87 -9.92
N VAL A 84 1.58 -8.29 -9.17
CA VAL A 84 1.28 -7.55 -7.93
C VAL A 84 0.40 -6.34 -8.21
N LEU A 85 0.73 -5.55 -9.23
CA LEU A 85 -0.06 -4.37 -9.61
C LEU A 85 -1.46 -4.73 -10.09
N GLY A 86 -1.56 -5.77 -10.90
CA GLY A 86 -2.84 -6.19 -11.47
C GLY A 86 -3.82 -6.76 -10.45
N ARG A 87 -3.33 -7.41 -9.40
CA ARG A 87 -4.17 -8.16 -8.45
C ARG A 87 -4.27 -7.51 -7.07
N TYR A 88 -3.19 -6.94 -6.55
CA TYR A 88 -3.10 -6.66 -5.10
C TYR A 88 -2.73 -5.25 -4.74
N HIS A 89 -2.11 -4.48 -5.61
CA HIS A 89 -1.56 -3.17 -5.26
C HIS A 89 -1.89 -2.11 -6.31
N PRO A 90 -3.03 -1.38 -6.17
CA PRO A 90 -3.49 -0.39 -7.14
C PRO A 90 -2.71 0.94 -7.07
N HIS A 91 -1.39 0.89 -6.84
CA HIS A 91 -0.48 2.03 -6.79
C HIS A 91 0.55 1.90 -7.92
N GLY A 92 1.35 2.94 -8.14
CA GLY A 92 2.34 2.94 -9.20
C GLY A 92 3.39 1.81 -9.11
N ASP A 93 3.88 1.38 -10.24
CA ASP A 93 4.88 0.31 -10.39
C ASP A 93 6.20 0.60 -9.66
N ALA A 94 6.61 1.86 -9.59
CA ALA A 94 7.84 2.27 -8.92
C ALA A 94 7.87 1.83 -7.45
N SER A 95 6.75 1.95 -6.72
CA SER A 95 6.70 1.58 -5.30
C SER A 95 6.86 0.08 -5.07
N VAL A 96 6.29 -0.74 -5.96
CA VAL A 96 6.42 -2.21 -5.92
C VAL A 96 7.82 -2.63 -6.32
N TYR A 97 8.38 -2.00 -7.35
CA TYR A 97 9.73 -2.27 -7.81
C TYR A 97 10.78 -1.93 -6.73
N ASP A 98 10.68 -0.77 -6.09
CA ASP A 98 11.56 -0.38 -4.99
C ASP A 98 11.49 -1.33 -3.80
N ALA A 99 10.30 -1.83 -3.48
CA ALA A 99 10.13 -2.84 -2.44
C ALA A 99 10.80 -4.17 -2.84
N LEU A 100 10.67 -4.58 -4.10
CA LEU A 100 11.31 -5.78 -4.64
C LEU A 100 12.84 -5.65 -4.61
N VAL A 101 13.37 -4.48 -4.96
CA VAL A 101 14.81 -4.17 -4.86
C VAL A 101 15.33 -4.41 -3.45
N ARG A 102 14.59 -3.95 -2.43
CA ARG A 102 14.99 -4.15 -1.03
C ARG A 102 15.00 -5.61 -0.60
N LEU A 103 14.10 -6.42 -1.15
CA LEU A 103 14.09 -7.87 -0.90
C LEU A 103 15.27 -8.60 -1.56
N ALA A 104 15.89 -7.99 -2.57
CA ALA A 104 17.05 -8.53 -3.28
C ALA A 104 18.41 -8.08 -2.71
N GLN A 105 18.41 -7.02 -1.87
CA GLN A 105 19.65 -6.45 -1.34
C GLN A 105 20.17 -7.24 -0.16
N ASP A 106 21.41 -7.71 -0.24
CA ASP A 106 22.12 -8.46 0.81
C ASP A 106 22.40 -7.63 2.07
N PHE A 107 22.55 -6.31 1.93
CA PHE A 107 22.69 -5.39 3.06
C PHE A 107 21.37 -4.98 3.71
N SER A 108 20.24 -5.20 3.04
CA SER A 108 18.91 -4.92 3.59
C SER A 108 18.27 -6.12 4.27
N MET A 109 18.60 -7.31 3.81
CA MET A 109 18.03 -8.57 4.27
C MET A 109 19.15 -9.54 4.65
N ARG A 110 19.02 -10.19 5.80
CA ARG A 110 19.97 -11.23 6.20
C ARG A 110 19.99 -12.40 5.20
N TYR A 111 18.83 -12.75 4.70
CA TYR A 111 18.65 -13.73 3.64
C TYR A 111 17.83 -13.08 2.53
N PRO A 112 18.43 -12.68 1.41
CA PRO A 112 17.70 -12.12 0.28
C PRO A 112 16.66 -13.12 -0.24
N LEU A 113 15.44 -12.62 -0.45
CA LEU A 113 14.33 -13.43 -0.98
C LEU A 113 14.24 -13.38 -2.49
N VAL A 114 15.00 -12.48 -3.12
CA VAL A 114 15.06 -12.28 -4.56
C VAL A 114 16.51 -12.27 -4.97
N LEU A 115 16.89 -13.10 -5.93
CA LEU A 115 18.27 -13.25 -6.34
C LEU A 115 18.77 -12.06 -7.17
N SER A 116 17.95 -11.56 -8.07
CA SER A 116 18.28 -10.46 -8.99
C SER A 116 17.04 -9.67 -9.37
N LEU A 117 17.21 -8.39 -9.64
CA LEU A 117 16.15 -7.52 -10.15
C LEU A 117 15.67 -7.91 -11.56
N ILE A 118 16.45 -8.68 -12.28
CA ILE A 118 16.10 -9.18 -13.61
C ILE A 118 15.39 -10.52 -13.51
N HIS A 119 15.77 -11.36 -12.53
CA HIS A 119 15.24 -12.69 -12.34
C HIS A 119 14.85 -12.93 -10.88
N ILE A 120 13.65 -13.41 -10.66
CA ILE A 120 13.19 -13.89 -9.37
C ILE A 120 13.42 -15.39 -9.35
N SER A 121 14.26 -15.83 -8.45
CA SER A 121 14.40 -17.21 -8.10
C SER A 121 15.17 -17.35 -6.82
N GLU A 122 14.99 -18.44 -6.18
CA GLU A 122 15.71 -18.94 -5.02
C GLU A 122 16.02 -17.95 -3.90
N PRO A 123 15.63 -18.25 -2.67
CA PRO A 123 16.39 -17.77 -1.54
C PRO A 123 17.84 -18.24 -1.78
N THR A 124 18.74 -17.29 -1.84
CA THR A 124 20.16 -17.48 -2.12
C THR A 124 20.70 -18.74 -1.46
N ARG A 125 21.14 -19.66 -2.25
CA ARG A 125 22.15 -20.62 -1.83
C ARG A 125 23.43 -19.83 -1.53
N HIS A 126 23.63 -19.42 -0.30
CA HIS A 126 24.96 -19.23 0.19
C HIS A 126 25.51 -20.62 0.50
N ALA A 127 26.26 -21.11 -0.44
CA ALA A 127 27.19 -22.17 -0.17
C ALA A 127 28.23 -21.70 0.85
#